data_f91c668ab3f568aa47e1740897892062
#
_entry.id   f91c668ab3f568aa47e1740897892062
#
_cell.length_a   1.000
_cell.length_b   1.000
_cell.length_c   1.000
_cell.angle_alpha   90.00
_cell.angle_beta   90.00
_cell.angle_gamma   90.00
#
_symmetry.space_group_name_H-M   'P 1'
#
loop_
_entity.id
_entity.type
_entity.pdbx_description
1 polymer ?
#
loop_
_entity_poly.entity_id
_entity_poly.type
_entity_poly.pdbx_seq_one_letter_code
_entity_poly.pdbx_strand_id
1 'polypeptide(L)'
;MRGRCQILSVLAGALLLLSACNHGKPPSGFAVVRADRQVRGPSKYPMAVDPNRVGTYPPDTKSGAGYFYDEVLEYRVWFNPANGAEPLNGKNDYFVAFAQYEAADAFSKKTARAEAPLVLVRQLEWISEPKRGHFIPQKSERITEWQIAWLTDNKSTEESIKDFMKHPREAGP
;
A
#
# COMPACT_ATOMS: atom_id res chain seq x y z
N MET A 1 -59.30 -46.70 27.90
CA MET A 1 -58.43 -45.71 28.60
C MET A 1 -57.44 -45.24 27.61
N ARG A 2 -57.41 -43.91 27.35
CA ARG A 2 -56.64 -43.27 26.25
C ARG A 2 -55.31 -42.79 26.75
N GLY A 3 -54.20 -43.33 26.22
CA GLY A 3 -52.86 -42.84 26.47
C GLY A 3 -52.41 -41.99 25.32
N ARG A 4 -52.15 -40.70 25.56
CA ARG A 4 -51.59 -39.71 24.58
C ARG A 4 -50.12 -39.87 24.49
N CYS A 5 -49.66 -40.14 23.31
CA CYS A 5 -48.24 -40.07 22.98
C CYS A 5 -47.85 -38.59 22.71
N GLN A 6 -46.95 -38.01 23.50
CA GLN A 6 -46.37 -36.69 23.25
C GLN A 6 -45.11 -36.84 22.42
N ILE A 7 -45.10 -36.17 21.27
CA ILE A 7 -43.94 -36.06 20.41
C ILE A 7 -43.08 -34.91 20.91
N LEU A 8 -41.85 -35.17 21.40
CA LEU A 8 -40.84 -34.18 21.73
C LEU A 8 -40.15 -33.77 20.43
N SER A 9 -40.36 -32.55 19.98
CA SER A 9 -39.60 -31.94 18.91
C SER A 9 -38.28 -31.43 19.46
N VAL A 10 -37.15 -32.03 19.02
CA VAL A 10 -35.79 -31.55 19.29
C VAL A 10 -35.45 -30.50 18.25
N LEU A 11 -35.42 -29.23 18.65
CA LEU A 11 -34.85 -28.16 17.85
C LEU A 11 -33.32 -28.28 17.86
N ALA A 12 -32.74 -28.66 16.73
CA ALA A 12 -31.31 -28.58 16.50
C ALA A 12 -30.93 -27.14 16.22
N GLY A 13 -30.37 -26.45 17.21
CA GLY A 13 -29.78 -25.12 17.05
C GLY A 13 -28.46 -25.21 16.29
N ALA A 14 -28.46 -24.73 15.06
CA ALA A 14 -27.22 -24.55 14.30
C ALA A 14 -26.43 -23.36 14.89
N LEU A 15 -25.35 -23.67 15.61
CA LEU A 15 -24.40 -22.69 16.12
C LEU A 15 -23.51 -22.25 14.96
N LEU A 16 -23.82 -21.12 14.35
CA LEU A 16 -22.93 -20.42 13.38
C LEU A 16 -21.72 -19.89 14.12
N LEU A 17 -20.61 -20.61 14.00
CA LEU A 17 -19.29 -20.11 14.40
C LEU A 17 -18.88 -19.01 13.40
N LEU A 18 -19.10 -17.75 13.77
CA LEU A 18 -18.50 -16.60 13.15
C LEU A 18 -16.99 -16.65 13.40
N SER A 19 -16.23 -17.15 12.43
CA SER A 19 -14.77 -17.07 12.41
C SER A 19 -14.39 -15.61 12.28
N ALA A 20 -14.13 -14.95 13.38
CA ALA A 20 -13.56 -13.61 13.41
C ALA A 20 -12.13 -13.71 12.87
N CYS A 21 -11.92 -13.34 11.61
CA CYS A 21 -10.59 -13.06 11.08
C CYS A 21 -9.98 -11.93 11.91
N ASN A 22 -9.05 -12.30 12.78
CA ASN A 22 -8.30 -11.37 13.59
C ASN A 22 -7.34 -10.61 12.69
N HIS A 23 -7.82 -9.53 12.06
CA HIS A 23 -6.97 -8.58 11.35
C HIS A 23 -6.17 -7.85 12.40
N GLY A 24 -4.87 -8.10 12.43
CA GLY A 24 -3.95 -7.46 13.35
C GLY A 24 -4.19 -5.94 13.39
N LYS A 25 -4.35 -5.40 14.59
CA LYS A 25 -4.52 -3.98 14.82
C LYS A 25 -3.30 -3.25 14.24
N PRO A 26 -3.49 -2.22 13.36
CA PRO A 26 -2.35 -1.45 12.87
C PRO A 26 -1.60 -0.82 14.05
N PRO A 27 -0.28 -0.63 13.93
CA PRO A 27 0.53 -0.02 14.97
C PRO A 27 -0.05 1.34 15.37
N SER A 28 -0.04 1.61 16.67
CA SER A 28 -0.62 2.82 17.27
C SER A 28 0.09 4.07 16.76
N GLY A 29 -0.65 4.95 16.09
CA GLY A 29 -0.17 6.27 15.68
C GLY A 29 -0.64 6.73 14.30
N PHE A 30 -1.07 5.82 13.45
CA PHE A 30 -1.53 6.17 12.09
C PHE A 30 -2.87 5.53 11.80
N ALA A 31 -3.73 6.26 11.12
CA ALA A 31 -4.99 5.73 10.61
C ALA A 31 -4.83 5.40 9.12
N VAL A 32 -5.10 4.17 8.76
CA VAL A 32 -5.15 3.72 7.36
C VAL A 32 -6.60 3.51 6.99
N VAL A 33 -7.05 4.15 5.93
CA VAL A 33 -8.37 3.95 5.36
C VAL A 33 -8.21 3.23 4.02
N ARG A 34 -8.88 2.09 3.87
CA ARG A 34 -8.90 1.35 2.60
C ARG A 34 -10.01 1.88 1.72
N ALA A 35 -9.70 2.19 0.47
CA ALA A 35 -10.70 2.56 -0.53
C ALA A 35 -10.82 1.47 -1.59
N ASP A 36 -11.96 0.77 -1.61
CA ASP A 36 -12.23 -0.36 -2.52
C ASP A 36 -12.68 0.06 -3.93
N ARG A 37 -12.54 1.33 -4.29
CA ARG A 37 -13.02 1.78 -5.59
C ARG A 37 -12.01 1.43 -6.69
N GLN A 38 -12.26 0.34 -7.40
CA GLN A 38 -11.59 0.05 -8.67
C GLN A 38 -12.11 1.01 -9.76
N VAL A 39 -11.21 1.71 -10.42
CA VAL A 39 -11.52 2.48 -11.63
C VAL A 39 -11.50 1.50 -12.81
N ARG A 40 -12.59 1.46 -13.58
CA ARG A 40 -12.64 0.65 -14.80
C ARG A 40 -11.90 1.38 -15.91
N GLY A 41 -10.89 0.75 -16.48
CA GLY A 41 -10.11 1.27 -17.60
C GLY A 41 -8.65 0.84 -17.53
N PRO A 42 -7.88 1.07 -18.62
CA PRO A 42 -6.45 0.81 -18.61
C PRO A 42 -5.77 1.74 -17.60
N SER A 43 -4.94 1.18 -16.75
CA SER A 43 -4.14 1.94 -15.79
C SER A 43 -2.88 2.47 -16.47
N LYS A 44 -2.53 3.72 -16.19
CA LYS A 44 -1.27 4.32 -16.65
C LYS A 44 -0.05 3.73 -15.93
N TYR A 45 -0.24 3.31 -14.68
CA TYR A 45 0.80 2.74 -13.83
C TYR A 45 0.42 1.34 -13.35
N PRO A 46 1.38 0.51 -12.92
CA PRO A 46 1.08 -0.84 -12.45
C PRO A 46 0.10 -0.83 -11.27
N MET A 47 -0.82 -1.77 -11.26
CA MET A 47 -1.68 -2.00 -10.08
C MET A 47 -0.87 -2.60 -8.93
N ALA A 48 -1.40 -2.47 -7.70
CA ALA A 48 -0.90 -3.19 -6.54
C ALA A 48 -0.85 -4.69 -6.83
N VAL A 49 0.28 -5.32 -6.53
CA VAL A 49 0.51 -6.76 -6.80
C VAL A 49 -0.47 -7.65 -6.04
N ASP A 50 -0.84 -7.24 -4.83
CA ASP A 50 -1.89 -7.89 -4.04
C ASP A 50 -2.92 -6.87 -3.53
N PRO A 51 -4.04 -6.70 -4.24
CA PRO A 51 -5.09 -5.76 -3.84
C PRO A 51 -5.70 -6.05 -2.45
N ASN A 52 -5.62 -7.30 -1.97
CA ASN A 52 -6.16 -7.65 -0.65
C ASN A 52 -5.30 -7.14 0.51
N ARG A 53 -4.03 -6.84 0.24
CA ARG A 53 -3.10 -6.30 1.22
C ARG A 53 -3.06 -4.77 1.26
N VAL A 54 -3.68 -4.09 0.32
CA VAL A 54 -3.76 -2.63 0.31
C VAL A 54 -4.30 -2.11 1.64
N GLY A 55 -3.61 -1.12 2.23
CA GLY A 55 -3.95 -0.57 3.53
C GLY A 55 -3.54 -1.44 4.74
N THR A 56 -2.71 -2.46 4.52
CA THR A 56 -2.15 -3.27 5.63
C THR A 56 -0.65 -3.06 5.83
N TYR A 57 0.00 -2.33 4.94
CA TYR A 57 1.42 -2.05 5.03
C TYR A 57 1.72 -0.98 6.08
N PRO A 58 2.91 -1.05 6.72
CA PRO A 58 3.30 -0.06 7.73
C PRO A 58 3.29 1.37 7.18
N PRO A 59 2.89 2.35 8.01
CA PRO A 59 2.89 3.75 7.60
C PRO A 59 4.29 4.39 7.62
N ASP A 60 5.16 3.92 8.50
CA ASP A 60 6.51 4.44 8.75
C ASP A 60 7.54 3.92 7.76
N THR A 61 7.22 3.95 6.50
CA THR A 61 8.14 3.53 5.45
C THR A 61 9.15 4.61 5.13
N LYS A 62 10.38 4.18 4.82
CA LYS A 62 11.42 5.12 4.39
C LYS A 62 11.04 5.72 3.03
N SER A 63 11.17 7.03 2.90
CA SER A 63 11.20 7.66 1.58
C SER A 63 12.57 7.46 0.95
N GLY A 64 12.63 7.37 -0.35
CA GLY A 64 13.91 7.34 -1.04
C GLY A 64 13.94 6.50 -2.30
N ALA A 65 14.94 6.79 -3.13
CA ALA A 65 15.06 6.24 -4.47
C ALA A 65 15.39 4.73 -4.48
N GLY A 66 16.65 4.37 -4.62
CA GLY A 66 17.07 2.99 -4.83
C GLY A 66 17.03 2.57 -6.30
N TYR A 67 16.60 3.44 -7.19
CA TYR A 67 16.63 3.40 -8.66
C TYR A 67 15.72 2.38 -9.33
N PHE A 68 15.45 1.23 -8.72
CA PHE A 68 14.63 0.18 -9.30
C PHE A 68 13.61 -0.32 -8.28
N TYR A 69 12.44 -0.77 -8.77
CA TYR A 69 11.40 -1.41 -7.96
C TYR A 69 10.98 -2.73 -8.58
N ASP A 70 10.61 -3.67 -7.72
CA ASP A 70 10.14 -4.99 -8.16
C ASP A 70 8.62 -5.04 -8.23
N GLU A 71 7.94 -4.46 -7.23
CA GLU A 71 6.48 -4.51 -7.15
C GLU A 71 5.90 -3.20 -6.63
N VAL A 72 4.73 -2.85 -7.14
CA VAL A 72 3.86 -1.84 -6.55
C VAL A 72 3.00 -2.52 -5.48
N LEU A 73 3.01 -1.99 -4.27
CA LEU A 73 2.25 -2.54 -3.14
C LEU A 73 0.93 -1.81 -2.93
N GLU A 74 0.94 -0.49 -2.98
CA GLU A 74 -0.24 0.36 -2.88
C GLU A 74 0.07 1.79 -3.30
N TYR A 75 -0.98 2.57 -3.57
CA TYR A 75 -0.92 4.02 -3.75
C TYR A 75 -1.48 4.70 -2.50
N ARG A 76 -0.80 5.72 -1.99
CA ARG A 76 -1.14 6.43 -0.76
C ARG A 76 -1.48 7.88 -1.03
N VAL A 77 -2.59 8.34 -0.48
CA VAL A 77 -2.96 9.75 -0.45
C VAL A 77 -2.89 10.21 1.01
N TRP A 78 -1.91 11.03 1.30
CA TRP A 78 -1.64 11.49 2.65
C TRP A 78 -2.49 12.69 3.04
N PHE A 79 -2.72 12.81 4.35
CA PHE A 79 -3.37 13.92 5.02
C PHE A 79 -2.53 14.34 6.21
N ASN A 80 -2.24 15.63 6.29
CA ASN A 80 -1.46 16.20 7.37
C ASN A 80 -2.33 17.20 8.17
N PRO A 81 -2.81 16.83 9.38
CA PRO A 81 -3.61 17.73 10.20
C PRO A 81 -2.89 19.00 10.64
N ALA A 82 -1.55 18.99 10.76
CA ALA A 82 -0.78 20.18 11.05
C ALA A 82 -0.82 21.20 9.89
N ASN A 83 -1.07 20.73 8.66
CA ASN A 83 -1.26 21.55 7.46
C ASN A 83 -2.74 21.80 7.13
N GLY A 84 -3.65 21.55 8.09
CA GLY A 84 -5.06 21.87 7.99
C GLY A 84 -5.95 20.80 7.39
N ALA A 85 -5.46 19.55 7.27
CA ALA A 85 -6.34 18.42 7.00
C ALA A 85 -7.22 18.11 8.22
N GLU A 86 -8.42 17.56 7.98
CA GLU A 86 -9.32 17.17 9.07
C GLU A 86 -8.68 16.03 9.89
N PRO A 87 -8.57 16.13 11.21
CA PRO A 87 -8.01 15.08 12.03
C PRO A 87 -8.89 13.82 12.02
N LEU A 88 -8.29 12.65 11.76
CA LEU A 88 -9.03 11.38 11.78
C LEU A 88 -9.00 10.74 13.18
N ASN A 89 -7.80 10.56 13.75
CA ASN A 89 -7.61 9.99 15.08
C ASN A 89 -6.49 10.75 15.82
N GLY A 90 -6.80 11.96 16.29
CA GLY A 90 -5.79 12.85 16.87
C GLY A 90 -5.15 13.75 15.82
N LYS A 91 -3.92 14.22 16.09
CA LYS A 91 -3.20 15.17 15.23
C LYS A 91 -2.14 14.52 14.33
N ASN A 92 -2.08 13.21 14.29
CA ASN A 92 -1.09 12.49 13.50
C ASN A 92 -1.50 12.45 12.01
N ASP A 93 -0.50 12.42 11.16
CA ASP A 93 -0.68 12.19 9.73
C ASP A 93 -1.33 10.83 9.49
N TYR A 94 -2.14 10.73 8.45
CA TYR A 94 -2.77 9.49 8.04
C TYR A 94 -2.88 9.44 6.53
N PHE A 95 -3.17 8.26 5.97
CA PHE A 95 -3.36 8.12 4.54
C PHE A 95 -4.55 7.22 4.19
N VAL A 96 -5.04 7.38 2.97
CA VAL A 96 -5.97 6.47 2.30
C VAL A 96 -5.21 5.69 1.26
N ALA A 97 -5.34 4.35 1.30
CA ALA A 97 -4.63 3.44 0.41
C ALA A 97 -5.51 2.94 -0.73
N PHE A 98 -4.91 2.77 -1.91
CA PHE A 98 -5.58 2.36 -3.15
C PHE A 98 -4.75 1.32 -3.89
N ALA A 99 -5.44 0.41 -4.60
CA ALA A 99 -4.78 -0.56 -5.46
C ALA A 99 -4.36 0.02 -6.83
N GLN A 100 -4.96 1.14 -7.25
CA GLN A 100 -4.74 1.77 -8.55
C GLN A 100 -4.42 3.25 -8.40
N TYR A 101 -3.49 3.73 -9.22
CA TYR A 101 -3.13 5.14 -9.26
C TYR A 101 -4.33 6.05 -9.58
N GLU A 102 -5.12 5.69 -10.58
CA GLU A 102 -6.25 6.49 -11.06
C GLU A 102 -7.31 6.69 -9.96
N ALA A 103 -7.49 5.68 -9.10
CA ALA A 103 -8.38 5.79 -7.95
C ALA A 103 -7.81 6.76 -6.90
N ALA A 104 -6.51 6.67 -6.63
CA ALA A 104 -5.82 7.57 -5.70
C ALA A 104 -5.82 9.02 -6.20
N ASP A 105 -5.50 9.25 -7.47
CA ASP A 105 -5.47 10.56 -8.11
C ASP A 105 -6.86 11.21 -8.14
N ALA A 106 -7.89 10.43 -8.54
CA ALA A 106 -9.26 10.92 -8.54
C ALA A 106 -9.77 11.26 -7.12
N PHE A 107 -9.35 10.50 -6.12
CA PHE A 107 -9.66 10.76 -4.72
C PHE A 107 -8.95 12.02 -4.23
N SER A 108 -7.65 12.14 -4.45
CA SER A 108 -6.85 13.32 -4.06
C SER A 108 -7.42 14.60 -4.63
N LYS A 109 -7.74 14.63 -5.93
CA LYS A 109 -8.31 15.81 -6.60
C LYS A 109 -9.69 16.24 -6.10
N LYS A 110 -10.46 15.34 -5.51
CA LYS A 110 -11.82 15.60 -5.00
C LYS A 110 -11.86 15.87 -3.50
N THR A 111 -10.77 15.62 -2.79
CA THR A 111 -10.76 15.70 -1.33
C THR A 111 -9.91 16.88 -0.88
N ALA A 112 -10.53 17.77 -0.10
CA ALA A 112 -9.85 18.94 0.41
C ALA A 112 -8.65 18.54 1.29
N ARG A 113 -7.51 19.23 1.12
CA ARG A 113 -6.28 19.00 1.89
C ARG A 113 -5.64 17.61 1.71
N ALA A 114 -6.12 16.81 0.74
CA ALA A 114 -5.44 15.59 0.33
C ALA A 114 -4.17 15.93 -0.45
N GLU A 115 -3.08 15.26 -0.14
CA GLU A 115 -1.82 15.40 -0.88
C GLU A 115 -1.88 14.64 -2.22
N ALA A 116 -0.93 14.92 -3.11
CA ALA A 116 -0.78 14.14 -4.33
C ALA A 116 -0.42 12.68 -3.99
N PRO A 117 -0.88 11.70 -4.79
CA PRO A 117 -0.57 10.30 -4.50
C PRO A 117 0.93 10.01 -4.52
N LEU A 118 1.37 9.24 -3.56
CA LEU A 118 2.65 8.53 -3.56
C LEU A 118 2.40 7.05 -3.83
N VAL A 119 3.46 6.32 -4.17
CA VAL A 119 3.39 4.88 -4.39
C VAL A 119 4.31 4.16 -3.41
N LEU A 120 3.79 3.13 -2.78
CA LEU A 120 4.58 2.22 -1.97
C LEU A 120 5.09 1.08 -2.86
N VAL A 121 6.41 0.92 -2.91
CA VAL A 121 7.05 -0.11 -3.73
C VAL A 121 7.89 -1.06 -2.88
N ARG A 122 8.00 -2.29 -3.35
CA ARG A 122 8.96 -3.28 -2.86
C ARG A 122 10.17 -3.32 -3.78
N GLN A 123 11.35 -3.38 -3.18
CA GLN A 123 12.63 -3.53 -3.83
C GLN A 123 13.32 -4.76 -3.24
N LEU A 124 13.74 -5.70 -4.06
CA LEU A 124 14.53 -6.87 -3.68
C LEU A 124 16.02 -6.64 -3.92
N GLU A 125 16.31 -5.88 -4.97
CA GLU A 125 17.63 -5.36 -5.29
C GLU A 125 17.51 -3.87 -5.57
N TRP A 126 18.44 -3.08 -5.06
CA TRP A 126 18.40 -1.63 -5.19
C TRP A 126 19.80 -1.03 -5.11
N ILE A 127 19.95 0.21 -5.50
CA ILE A 127 21.21 0.93 -5.45
C ILE A 127 21.18 1.97 -4.33
N SER A 128 22.15 1.88 -3.43
CA SER A 128 22.41 2.93 -2.44
C SER A 128 23.35 3.97 -3.01
N GLU A 129 23.04 5.22 -2.80
CA GLU A 129 23.94 6.35 -3.13
C GLU A 129 24.27 7.15 -1.85
N PRO A 130 25.20 6.65 -1.00
CA PRO A 130 25.54 7.32 0.25
C PRO A 130 26.22 8.68 0.04
N LYS A 131 26.82 8.88 -1.13
CA LYS A 131 27.36 10.16 -1.62
C LYS A 131 27.08 10.28 -3.11
N ARG A 132 26.83 11.48 -3.58
CA ARG A 132 26.56 11.74 -5.00
C ARG A 132 27.62 11.09 -5.89
N GLY A 133 27.15 10.28 -6.85
CA GLY A 133 27.96 9.52 -7.78
C GLY A 133 28.68 8.29 -7.20
N HIS A 134 28.42 7.95 -5.92
CA HIS A 134 28.96 6.73 -5.31
C HIS A 134 27.83 5.69 -5.14
N PHE A 135 27.77 4.76 -6.05
CA PHE A 135 26.70 3.78 -6.16
C PHE A 135 27.12 2.42 -5.57
N ILE A 136 26.30 1.88 -4.69
CA ILE A 136 26.54 0.59 -4.03
C ILE A 136 25.32 -0.30 -4.24
N PRO A 137 25.44 -1.40 -5.01
CA PRO A 137 24.37 -2.36 -5.15
C PRO A 137 24.03 -3.02 -3.82
N GLN A 138 22.76 -3.15 -3.54
CA GLN A 138 22.23 -3.82 -2.36
C GLN A 138 21.32 -4.95 -2.79
N LYS A 139 21.43 -6.10 -2.12
CA LYS A 139 20.55 -7.24 -2.30
C LYS A 139 19.85 -7.53 -0.99
N SER A 140 18.77 -6.83 -0.76
CA SER A 140 17.93 -6.99 0.43
C SER A 140 16.54 -6.44 0.17
N GLU A 141 15.54 -7.09 0.73
CA GLU A 141 14.19 -6.57 0.66
C GLU A 141 14.06 -5.26 1.44
N ARG A 142 13.45 -4.28 0.81
CA ARG A 142 12.98 -3.07 1.49
C ARG A 142 11.67 -2.58 0.86
N ILE A 143 10.90 -1.86 1.65
CA ILE A 143 9.67 -1.17 1.23
C ILE A 143 9.92 0.32 1.38
N THR A 144 9.66 1.08 0.31
CA THR A 144 9.87 2.52 0.28
C THR A 144 8.72 3.23 -0.42
N GLU A 145 8.52 4.48 -0.06
CA GLU A 145 7.52 5.35 -0.66
C GLU A 145 8.17 6.25 -1.71
N TRP A 146 7.58 6.27 -2.90
CA TRP A 146 8.10 6.94 -4.10
C TRP A 146 7.14 7.96 -4.66
N GLN A 147 7.70 8.95 -5.36
CA GLN A 147 6.94 9.78 -6.29
C GLN A 147 6.44 8.93 -7.46
N ILE A 148 5.21 9.17 -7.92
CA ILE A 148 4.60 8.40 -9.03
C ILE A 148 5.44 8.45 -10.30
N ALA A 149 6.05 9.60 -10.59
CA ALA A 149 6.89 9.76 -11.79
C ALA A 149 8.07 8.79 -11.84
N TRP A 150 8.53 8.31 -10.69
CA TRP A 150 9.67 7.38 -10.60
C TRP A 150 9.32 5.94 -11.03
N LEU A 151 8.05 5.62 -11.18
CA LEU A 151 7.64 4.31 -11.71
C LEU A 151 7.98 4.15 -13.19
N THR A 152 8.11 5.24 -13.93
CA THR A 152 8.42 5.21 -15.36
C THR A 152 9.86 4.76 -15.55
N ASP A 153 10.06 3.72 -16.34
CA ASP A 153 11.37 3.18 -16.75
C ASP A 153 12.27 2.63 -15.62
N ASN A 154 11.71 2.50 -14.39
CA ASN A 154 12.48 2.02 -13.24
C ASN A 154 11.99 0.64 -12.70
N LYS A 155 11.20 -0.08 -13.48
CA LYS A 155 10.85 -1.47 -13.16
C LYS A 155 12.11 -2.34 -13.20
N SER A 156 12.38 -3.07 -12.13
CA SER A 156 13.51 -3.98 -12.04
C SER A 156 13.41 -5.12 -13.09
N THR A 157 14.56 -5.46 -13.66
CA THR A 157 14.80 -6.64 -14.49
C THR A 157 16.08 -7.32 -14.00
N GLU A 158 16.37 -8.54 -14.43
CA GLU A 158 17.58 -9.27 -14.05
C GLU A 158 18.89 -8.50 -14.35
N GLU A 159 18.88 -7.61 -15.35
CA GLU A 159 20.06 -6.86 -15.78
C GLU A 159 20.10 -5.41 -15.24
N SER A 160 19.01 -4.92 -14.61
CA SER A 160 18.88 -3.50 -14.24
C SER A 160 20.04 -2.98 -13.40
N ILE A 161 20.42 -3.70 -12.34
CA ILE A 161 21.52 -3.28 -11.45
C ILE A 161 22.85 -3.33 -12.18
N LYS A 162 23.10 -4.40 -12.95
CA LYS A 162 24.33 -4.61 -13.69
C LYS A 162 24.56 -3.57 -14.78
N ASP A 163 23.50 -3.22 -15.51
CA ASP A 163 23.58 -2.22 -16.56
C ASP A 163 23.71 -0.80 -15.99
N PHE A 164 23.02 -0.52 -14.88
CA PHE A 164 23.24 0.73 -14.16
C PHE A 164 24.68 0.88 -13.68
N MET A 165 25.29 -0.15 -13.13
CA MET A 165 26.65 -0.10 -12.62
C MET A 165 27.70 0.08 -13.72
N LYS A 166 27.41 -0.35 -14.96
CA LYS A 166 28.28 -0.06 -16.13
C LYS A 166 28.16 1.41 -16.59
N HIS A 167 26.95 1.95 -16.53
CA HIS A 167 26.62 3.29 -17.01
C HIS A 167 25.73 4.02 -15.99
N PRO A 168 26.29 4.42 -14.83
CA PRO A 168 25.52 5.08 -13.79
C PRO A 168 24.86 6.35 -14.33
N ARG A 169 23.55 6.44 -14.21
CA ARG A 169 22.81 7.68 -14.47
C ARG A 169 23.06 8.64 -13.31
N GLU A 170 23.32 9.91 -13.57
CA GLU A 170 23.19 10.91 -12.53
C GLU A 170 21.79 10.84 -11.94
N ALA A 171 21.71 11.00 -10.62
CA ALA A 171 20.56 10.76 -9.80
C ALA A 171 19.24 10.85 -10.58
N GLY A 172 18.68 9.69 -10.84
CA GLY A 172 17.24 9.59 -11.01
C GLY A 172 16.60 10.17 -9.75
N PRO A 173 15.35 10.39 -9.80
CA PRO A 173 14.58 11.25 -8.92
C PRO A 173 14.91 11.11 -7.46
#